data_2b5c17ad266aabfed8698fca4d5d4648
#
_entry.id   2b5c17ad266aabfed8698fca4d5d4648
#
_cell.length_a   1.000
_cell.length_b   1.000
_cell.length_c   1.000
_cell.angle_alpha   90.00
_cell.angle_beta   90.00
_cell.angle_gamma   90.00
#
_symmetry.space_group_name_H-M   'P 1'
#
loop_
_entity.id
_entity.type
_entity.pdbx_description
1 polymer ?
#
loop_
_entity_poly.entity_id
_entity_poly.type
_entity_poly.pdbx_seq_one_letter_code
_entity_poly.pdbx_strand_id
1 'polypeptide(L)'
;MTAITAITSQNTTGVKSIASISPREISKQIELTSKDIKPDAVKIGMLYSTKVIKAVLNSLNKIKAQKIILDPVMVAKGGTKLISDASIKILESKLIKRVSLITPNIPEAEILTKISISSVDDMIRAAKILLNFGAKNVLIKGGHIKSNIMIDVFLSKNQIITFKNKKINTKNTHGTGCTLSSAIATYYSCGKTLKKSCEMAIKYVNHSIGAGLKYGQRYVLLGI
;
A
#
# COMPACT_ATOMS: atom_id res chain seq x y z
N MET A 1 2.14 -4.95 -16.21
CA MET A 1 2.99 -6.14 -15.90
C MET A 1 2.83 -6.50 -14.43
N THR A 2 2.94 -7.77 -14.08
CA THR A 2 2.75 -8.26 -12.71
C THR A 2 3.81 -9.29 -12.37
N ALA A 3 4.31 -9.26 -11.13
CA ALA A 3 5.11 -10.33 -10.53
C ALA A 3 4.36 -10.83 -9.29
N ILE A 4 4.04 -12.11 -9.27
CA ILE A 4 3.27 -12.76 -8.20
C ILE A 4 4.22 -13.11 -7.06
N THR A 5 3.97 -12.61 -5.86
CA THR A 5 4.79 -12.83 -4.66
C THR A 5 4.22 -13.90 -3.74
N ALA A 6 2.90 -14.11 -3.77
CA ALA A 6 2.19 -15.17 -3.07
C ALA A 6 0.83 -15.40 -3.76
N ILE A 7 0.26 -16.59 -3.57
CA ILE A 7 -1.10 -16.94 -4.01
C ILE A 7 -1.95 -17.09 -2.75
N THR A 8 -3.12 -16.45 -2.71
CA THR A 8 -4.07 -16.56 -1.60
C THR A 8 -5.34 -17.27 -2.03
N SER A 9 -5.77 -18.28 -1.28
CA SER A 9 -7.14 -18.77 -1.36
C SER A 9 -8.03 -17.87 -0.53
N GLN A 10 -8.68 -16.93 -1.20
CA GLN A 10 -9.40 -15.83 -0.57
C GLN A 10 -10.77 -15.60 -1.20
N ASN A 11 -11.73 -15.22 -0.38
CA ASN A 11 -13.04 -14.73 -0.80
C ASN A 11 -13.41 -13.45 -0.02
N THR A 12 -14.65 -12.98 -0.14
CA THR A 12 -15.12 -11.77 0.54
C THR A 12 -15.24 -11.91 2.06
N THR A 13 -15.10 -13.12 2.61
CA THR A 13 -15.17 -13.38 4.06
C THR A 13 -13.79 -13.49 4.71
N GLY A 14 -12.72 -13.77 3.95
CA GLY A 14 -11.36 -13.85 4.49
C GLY A 14 -10.38 -14.65 3.62
N VAL A 15 -9.16 -14.79 4.14
CA VAL A 15 -8.07 -15.59 3.56
C VAL A 15 -8.02 -16.93 4.26
N LYS A 16 -8.10 -18.02 3.52
CA LYS A 16 -8.07 -19.39 4.07
C LYS A 16 -6.68 -20.02 4.01
N SER A 17 -5.93 -19.75 2.96
CA SER A 17 -4.54 -20.24 2.82
C SER A 17 -3.68 -19.28 2.01
N ILE A 18 -2.37 -19.38 2.19
CA ILE A 18 -1.36 -18.61 1.47
C ILE A 18 -0.29 -19.57 0.97
N ALA A 19 -0.09 -19.61 -0.34
CA ALA A 19 1.00 -20.33 -0.99
C ALA A 19 2.11 -19.34 -1.39
N SER A 20 3.32 -19.56 -0.86
CA SER A 20 4.47 -18.71 -1.17
C SER A 20 5.04 -19.05 -2.53
N ILE A 21 5.38 -18.05 -3.33
CA ILE A 21 6.20 -18.20 -4.53
C ILE A 21 7.68 -18.16 -4.13
N SER A 22 8.51 -18.99 -4.78
CA SER A 22 9.92 -19.02 -4.46
C SER A 22 10.60 -17.68 -4.77
N PRO A 23 11.55 -17.22 -3.92
CA PRO A 23 12.29 -15.97 -4.16
C PRO A 23 12.99 -15.93 -5.53
N ARG A 24 13.49 -17.09 -6.00
CA ARG A 24 14.11 -17.22 -7.33
C ARG A 24 13.09 -16.95 -8.44
N GLU A 25 11.89 -17.49 -8.33
CA GLU A 25 10.86 -17.31 -9.34
C GLU A 25 10.33 -15.86 -9.35
N ILE A 26 10.16 -15.24 -8.17
CA ILE A 26 9.82 -13.82 -8.07
C ILE A 26 10.86 -12.95 -8.78
N SER A 27 12.14 -13.20 -8.53
CA SER A 27 13.22 -12.45 -9.20
C SER A 27 13.18 -12.62 -10.71
N LYS A 28 12.94 -13.85 -11.21
CA LYS A 28 12.81 -14.12 -12.65
C LYS A 28 11.62 -13.38 -13.27
N GLN A 29 10.44 -13.42 -12.62
CA GLN A 29 9.27 -12.68 -13.10
C GLN A 29 9.59 -11.19 -13.26
N ILE A 30 10.19 -10.56 -12.23
CA ILE A 30 10.54 -9.14 -12.27
C ILE A 30 11.58 -8.85 -13.36
N GLU A 31 12.65 -9.63 -13.42
CA GLU A 31 13.75 -9.40 -14.36
C GLU A 31 13.32 -9.59 -15.82
N LEU A 32 12.56 -10.67 -16.13
CA LEU A 32 12.12 -10.95 -17.50
C LEU A 32 11.12 -9.90 -17.99
N THR A 33 10.10 -9.58 -17.17
CA THR A 33 9.09 -8.59 -17.57
C THR A 33 9.69 -7.19 -17.72
N SER A 34 10.62 -6.81 -16.82
CA SER A 34 11.23 -5.47 -16.85
C SER A 34 12.32 -5.35 -17.93
N LYS A 35 12.88 -6.47 -18.40
CA LYS A 35 13.83 -6.49 -19.53
C LYS A 35 13.11 -6.27 -20.86
N ASP A 36 11.90 -6.80 -20.99
CA ASP A 36 11.07 -6.64 -22.18
C ASP A 36 10.45 -5.23 -22.23
N ILE A 37 9.74 -4.85 -21.16
CA ILE A 37 9.11 -3.54 -21.03
C ILE A 37 9.57 -2.88 -19.74
N LYS A 38 10.36 -1.82 -19.83
CA LYS A 38 10.86 -1.08 -18.67
C LYS A 38 9.69 -0.39 -17.95
N PRO A 39 9.47 -0.68 -16.64
CA PRO A 39 8.39 -0.03 -15.91
C PRO A 39 8.71 1.42 -15.56
N ASP A 40 7.78 2.36 -15.78
CA ASP A 40 7.89 3.76 -15.36
C ASP A 40 7.69 3.93 -13.86
N ALA A 41 6.87 3.07 -13.25
CA ALA A 41 6.67 3.00 -11.81
C ALA A 41 6.42 1.56 -11.36
N VAL A 42 6.70 1.27 -10.10
CA VAL A 42 6.47 -0.03 -9.48
C VAL A 42 5.57 0.15 -8.26
N LYS A 43 4.46 -0.60 -8.20
CA LYS A 43 3.66 -0.74 -6.99
C LYS A 43 4.02 -2.05 -6.31
N ILE A 44 4.33 -1.99 -5.02
CA ILE A 44 4.57 -3.14 -4.16
C ILE A 44 3.37 -3.28 -3.22
N GLY A 45 2.80 -4.48 -3.15
CA GLY A 45 1.76 -4.84 -2.20
C GLY A 45 2.26 -5.87 -1.19
N MET A 46 1.52 -6.98 -1.06
CA MET A 46 1.81 -8.05 -0.11
C MET A 46 3.19 -8.68 -0.36
N LEU A 47 4.02 -8.71 0.69
CA LEU A 47 5.32 -9.39 0.73
C LEU A 47 5.35 -10.36 1.91
N TYR A 48 4.96 -11.59 1.65
CA TYR A 48 4.65 -12.61 2.66
C TYR A 48 5.81 -12.98 3.60
N SER A 49 7.07 -12.91 3.15
CA SER A 49 8.22 -13.37 3.94
C SER A 49 9.47 -12.52 3.75
N THR A 50 10.38 -12.63 4.73
CA THR A 50 11.72 -12.02 4.69
C THR A 50 12.50 -12.34 3.41
N LYS A 51 12.41 -13.60 2.94
CA LYS A 51 13.10 -14.04 1.71
C LYS A 51 12.51 -13.34 0.48
N VAL A 52 11.18 -13.19 0.42
CA VAL A 52 10.47 -12.46 -0.64
C VAL A 52 10.86 -10.98 -0.64
N ILE A 53 10.87 -10.32 0.53
CA ILE A 53 11.27 -8.89 0.63
C ILE A 53 12.70 -8.70 0.09
N LYS A 54 13.64 -9.57 0.47
CA LYS A 54 15.03 -9.52 -0.01
C LYS A 54 15.12 -9.71 -1.53
N ALA A 55 14.39 -10.68 -2.08
CA ALA A 55 14.36 -10.93 -3.53
C ALA A 55 13.82 -9.72 -4.31
N VAL A 56 12.71 -9.15 -3.85
CA VAL A 56 12.12 -7.93 -4.45
C VAL A 56 13.10 -6.77 -4.38
N LEU A 57 13.72 -6.51 -3.23
CA LEU A 57 14.73 -5.45 -3.08
C LEU A 57 15.89 -5.60 -4.07
N ASN A 58 16.44 -6.81 -4.18
CA ASN A 58 17.53 -7.09 -5.11
C ASN A 58 17.11 -6.85 -6.57
N SER A 59 15.91 -7.31 -6.94
CA SER A 59 15.38 -7.11 -8.28
C SER A 59 15.12 -5.63 -8.58
N LEU A 60 14.57 -4.86 -7.64
CA LEU A 60 14.37 -3.41 -7.79
C LEU A 60 15.69 -2.66 -8.04
N ASN A 61 16.77 -3.10 -7.40
CA ASN A 61 18.11 -2.52 -7.62
C ASN A 61 18.65 -2.86 -9.01
N LYS A 62 18.49 -4.12 -9.44
CA LYS A 62 18.92 -4.58 -10.78
C LYS A 62 18.22 -3.81 -11.91
N ILE A 63 16.89 -3.64 -11.82
CA ILE A 63 16.10 -2.90 -12.81
C ILE A 63 16.20 -1.37 -12.66
N LYS A 64 16.96 -0.89 -11.66
CA LYS A 64 17.13 0.54 -11.34
C LYS A 64 15.80 1.30 -11.20
N ALA A 65 14.79 0.66 -10.57
CA ALA A 65 13.50 1.27 -10.35
C ALA A 65 13.61 2.55 -9.51
N GLN A 66 12.96 3.64 -9.94
CA GLN A 66 13.03 4.95 -9.28
C GLN A 66 11.70 5.32 -8.61
N LYS A 67 10.58 5.16 -9.32
CA LYS A 67 9.24 5.49 -8.82
C LYS A 67 8.61 4.25 -8.18
N ILE A 68 8.72 4.13 -6.86
CA ILE A 68 8.25 2.94 -6.12
C ILE A 68 7.22 3.36 -5.09
N ILE A 69 6.03 2.78 -5.17
CA ILE A 69 4.93 2.95 -4.21
C ILE A 69 4.78 1.66 -3.40
N LEU A 70 4.88 1.76 -2.07
CA LEU A 70 4.71 0.63 -1.16
C LEU A 70 3.38 0.73 -0.42
N ASP A 71 2.51 -0.22 -0.64
CA ASP A 71 1.36 -0.49 0.22
C ASP A 71 1.76 -1.61 1.20
N PRO A 72 2.05 -1.30 2.46
CA PRO A 72 2.66 -2.26 3.38
C PRO A 72 1.60 -3.20 3.96
N VAL A 73 1.01 -4.05 3.12
CA VAL A 73 -0.08 -4.95 3.49
C VAL A 73 0.41 -5.95 4.55
N MET A 74 -0.07 -5.79 5.79
CA MET A 74 0.33 -6.61 6.94
C MET A 74 -0.79 -7.50 7.46
N VAL A 75 -2.03 -7.09 7.28
CA VAL A 75 -3.20 -7.81 7.76
C VAL A 75 -4.27 -7.83 6.67
N ALA A 76 -4.82 -9.00 6.38
CA ALA A 76 -5.97 -9.13 5.50
C ALA A 76 -7.21 -8.51 6.14
N LYS A 77 -8.19 -8.11 5.33
CA LYS A 77 -9.42 -7.48 5.82
C LYS A 77 -10.22 -8.35 6.81
N GLY A 78 -10.00 -9.66 6.82
CA GLY A 78 -10.54 -10.60 7.81
C GLY A 78 -9.74 -10.74 9.10
N GLY A 79 -8.68 -9.92 9.32
CA GLY A 79 -7.82 -9.99 10.52
C GLY A 79 -6.64 -10.97 10.41
N THR A 80 -6.53 -11.73 9.33
CA THR A 80 -5.43 -12.68 9.14
C THR A 80 -4.10 -11.93 8.95
N LYS A 81 -3.11 -12.22 9.82
CA LYS A 81 -1.75 -11.67 9.70
C LYS A 81 -1.07 -12.23 8.45
N LEU A 82 -0.61 -11.36 7.57
CA LEU A 82 -0.01 -11.69 6.27
C LEU A 82 1.52 -11.57 6.26
N ILE A 83 2.13 -11.15 7.34
CA ILE A 83 3.58 -10.89 7.43
C ILE A 83 4.09 -11.22 8.83
N SER A 84 5.30 -11.77 8.95
CA SER A 84 5.94 -12.05 10.23
C SER A 84 6.65 -10.82 10.81
N ASP A 85 6.90 -10.81 12.13
CA ASP A 85 7.61 -9.71 12.80
C ASP A 85 9.04 -9.55 12.26
N ALA A 86 9.70 -10.66 11.93
CA ALA A 86 11.01 -10.62 11.27
C ALA A 86 10.96 -9.94 9.90
N SER A 87 9.88 -10.14 9.16
CA SER A 87 9.66 -9.50 7.86
C SER A 87 9.35 -8.01 8.02
N ILE A 88 8.61 -7.61 9.06
CA ILE A 88 8.35 -6.20 9.38
C ILE A 88 9.67 -5.48 9.65
N LYS A 89 10.59 -6.07 10.45
CA LYS A 89 11.92 -5.49 10.72
C LYS A 89 12.74 -5.27 9.43
N ILE A 90 12.68 -6.19 8.47
CA ILE A 90 13.37 -6.03 7.18
C ILE A 90 12.69 -4.94 6.33
N LEU A 91 11.37 -4.88 6.33
CA LEU A 91 10.62 -3.84 5.65
C LEU A 91 11.00 -2.46 6.18
N GLU A 92 11.01 -2.26 7.51
CA GLU A 92 11.41 -1.02 8.18
C GLU A 92 12.86 -0.65 7.87
N SER A 93 13.79 -1.57 8.07
CA SER A 93 15.23 -1.26 7.99
C SER A 93 15.75 -1.09 6.56
N LYS A 94 15.12 -1.71 5.55
CA LYS A 94 15.63 -1.76 4.18
C LYS A 94 14.65 -1.27 3.12
N LEU A 95 13.40 -1.75 3.10
CA LEU A 95 12.48 -1.45 2.00
C LEU A 95 11.93 -0.04 2.07
N ILE A 96 11.58 0.46 3.26
CA ILE A 96 11.03 1.82 3.45
C ILE A 96 12.00 2.88 2.89
N LYS A 97 13.30 2.72 3.07
CA LYS A 97 14.33 3.64 2.56
C LYS A 97 14.41 3.69 1.03
N ARG A 98 13.91 2.65 0.37
CA ARG A 98 14.03 2.48 -1.08
C ARG A 98 12.84 3.04 -1.85
N VAL A 99 11.71 3.28 -1.17
CA VAL A 99 10.47 3.66 -1.85
C VAL A 99 10.28 5.18 -1.97
N SER A 100 9.54 5.60 -2.99
CA SER A 100 9.16 7.00 -3.20
C SER A 100 8.04 7.41 -2.26
N LEU A 101 7.11 6.49 -1.95
CA LEU A 101 5.97 6.69 -1.08
C LEU A 101 5.61 5.38 -0.39
N ILE A 102 5.29 5.46 0.90
CA ILE A 102 4.63 4.38 1.65
C ILE A 102 3.20 4.81 2.01
N THR A 103 2.23 3.87 1.87
CA THR A 103 0.79 4.18 2.04
C THR A 103 0.12 3.30 3.11
N PRO A 104 0.55 3.33 4.39
CA PRO A 104 -0.06 2.52 5.43
C PRO A 104 -1.48 3.01 5.78
N ASN A 105 -2.35 2.09 6.15
CA ASN A 105 -3.55 2.42 6.92
C ASN A 105 -3.19 2.61 8.41
N ILE A 106 -4.16 3.01 9.25
CA ILE A 106 -3.91 3.26 10.68
C ILE A 106 -3.35 2.03 11.38
N PRO A 107 -3.96 0.82 11.32
CA PRO A 107 -3.38 -0.37 11.94
C PRO A 107 -1.96 -0.70 11.46
N GLU A 108 -1.67 -0.54 10.18
CA GLU A 108 -0.33 -0.75 9.62
C GLU A 108 0.66 0.30 10.12
N ALA A 109 0.23 1.56 10.22
CA ALA A 109 1.05 2.64 10.76
C ALA A 109 1.37 2.41 12.25
N GLU A 110 0.39 1.98 13.06
CA GLU A 110 0.58 1.61 14.47
C GLU A 110 1.58 0.46 14.64
N ILE A 111 1.47 -0.58 13.80
CA ILE A 111 2.42 -1.70 13.79
C ILE A 111 3.84 -1.22 13.50
N LEU A 112 4.02 -0.36 12.50
CA LEU A 112 5.32 0.16 12.09
C LEU A 112 5.90 1.14 13.10
N THR A 113 5.11 2.05 13.63
CA THR A 113 5.59 3.17 14.43
C THR A 113 5.55 2.93 15.94
N LYS A 114 4.85 1.88 16.37
CA LYS A 114 4.64 1.50 17.78
C LYS A 114 3.94 2.59 18.61
N ILE A 115 3.16 3.45 17.96
CA ILE A 115 2.30 4.43 18.66
C ILE A 115 0.84 4.19 18.31
N SER A 116 -0.07 4.48 19.22
CA SER A 116 -1.51 4.46 18.98
C SER A 116 -1.94 5.69 18.19
N ILE A 117 -2.89 5.51 17.26
CA ILE A 117 -3.36 6.57 16.35
C ILE A 117 -4.87 6.71 16.49
N SER A 118 -5.31 7.79 17.14
CA SER A 118 -6.71 8.13 17.35
C SER A 118 -7.12 9.48 16.74
N SER A 119 -6.16 10.29 16.34
CA SER A 119 -6.36 11.65 15.84
C SER A 119 -5.52 11.93 14.59
N VAL A 120 -5.80 13.04 13.92
CA VAL A 120 -4.98 13.54 12.79
C VAL A 120 -3.57 13.89 13.26
N ASP A 121 -3.42 14.42 14.46
CA ASP A 121 -2.11 14.75 15.03
C ASP A 121 -1.28 13.49 15.29
N ASP A 122 -1.91 12.38 15.72
CA ASP A 122 -1.25 11.10 15.85
C ASP A 122 -0.81 10.55 14.48
N MET A 123 -1.64 10.72 13.44
CA MET A 123 -1.27 10.36 12.07
C MET A 123 -0.03 11.15 11.61
N ILE A 124 0.02 12.45 11.91
CA ILE A 124 1.17 13.29 11.58
C ILE A 124 2.42 12.82 12.35
N ARG A 125 2.28 12.48 13.64
CA ARG A 125 3.40 11.93 14.46
C ARG A 125 3.89 10.61 13.88
N ALA A 126 2.99 9.69 13.55
CA ALA A 126 3.32 8.42 12.90
C ALA A 126 4.04 8.63 11.55
N ALA A 127 3.55 9.54 10.73
CA ALA A 127 4.17 9.86 9.44
C ALA A 127 5.60 10.41 9.63
N LYS A 128 5.85 11.26 10.64
CA LYS A 128 7.20 11.75 10.98
C LYS A 128 8.13 10.61 11.39
N ILE A 129 7.66 9.64 12.18
CA ILE A 129 8.44 8.44 12.54
C ILE A 129 8.82 7.64 11.29
N LEU A 130 7.89 7.45 10.35
CA LEU A 130 8.16 6.75 9.09
C LEU A 130 9.16 7.51 8.20
N LEU A 131 9.13 8.84 8.18
CA LEU A 131 10.18 9.64 7.53
C LEU A 131 11.55 9.41 8.19
N ASN A 132 11.61 9.33 9.53
CA ASN A 132 12.85 9.05 10.26
C ASN A 132 13.37 7.62 9.98
N PHE A 133 12.51 6.66 9.64
CA PHE A 133 12.93 5.34 9.14
C PHE A 133 13.53 5.41 7.72
N GLY A 134 13.46 6.56 7.08
CA GLY A 134 14.03 6.83 5.76
C GLY A 134 13.01 6.82 4.62
N ALA A 135 11.71 6.80 4.89
CA ALA A 135 10.70 7.01 3.85
C ALA A 135 10.88 8.41 3.24
N LYS A 136 10.77 8.54 1.91
CA LYS A 136 10.83 9.84 1.23
C LYS A 136 9.53 10.62 1.40
N ASN A 137 8.41 9.94 1.32
CA ASN A 137 7.06 10.48 1.50
C ASN A 137 6.18 9.41 2.16
N VAL A 138 5.17 9.85 2.88
CA VAL A 138 4.22 8.98 3.59
C VAL A 138 2.79 9.46 3.30
N LEU A 139 1.88 8.53 3.05
CA LEU A 139 0.43 8.78 3.00
C LEU A 139 -0.24 7.84 4.01
N ILE A 140 -0.67 8.34 5.17
CA ILE A 140 -1.45 7.56 6.13
C ILE A 140 -2.93 7.66 5.77
N LYS A 141 -3.57 6.50 5.57
CA LYS A 141 -5.00 6.37 5.20
C LYS A 141 -5.88 6.43 6.45
N GLY A 142 -6.73 7.46 6.58
CA GLY A 142 -7.51 7.73 7.78
C GLY A 142 -8.87 7.05 7.88
N GLY A 143 -9.19 6.12 6.98
CA GLY A 143 -10.52 5.48 6.91
C GLY A 143 -10.96 4.71 8.17
N HIS A 144 -10.08 4.47 9.14
CA HIS A 144 -10.37 3.77 10.40
C HIS A 144 -10.81 4.71 11.53
N ILE A 145 -10.64 6.02 11.41
CA ILE A 145 -11.12 6.98 12.42
C ILE A 145 -12.65 7.05 12.34
N LYS A 146 -13.30 7.01 13.51
CA LYS A 146 -14.76 7.17 13.62
C LYS A 146 -15.13 8.64 13.38
N SER A 147 -15.43 8.99 12.15
CA SER A 147 -15.85 10.33 11.72
C SER A 147 -16.68 10.24 10.45
N ASN A 148 -17.52 11.22 10.20
CA ASN A 148 -18.22 11.39 8.91
C ASN A 148 -17.31 11.95 7.81
N ILE A 149 -16.11 12.42 8.16
CA ILE A 149 -15.10 12.92 7.26
C ILE A 149 -13.91 11.95 7.34
N MET A 150 -13.51 11.41 6.21
CA MET A 150 -12.27 10.65 6.08
C MET A 150 -11.13 11.63 5.82
N ILE A 151 -10.07 11.54 6.59
CA ILE A 151 -8.89 12.41 6.47
C ILE A 151 -7.66 11.53 6.24
N ASP A 152 -7.04 11.66 5.07
CA ASP A 152 -5.75 11.06 4.78
C ASP A 152 -4.65 12.11 4.97
N VAL A 153 -3.53 11.70 5.56
CA VAL A 153 -2.39 12.59 5.84
C VAL A 153 -1.22 12.24 4.94
N PHE A 154 -0.86 13.18 4.06
CA PHE A 154 0.37 13.12 3.27
C PHE A 154 1.47 13.95 3.94
N LEU A 155 2.63 13.35 4.13
CA LEU A 155 3.80 13.99 4.70
C LEU A 155 5.02 13.77 3.81
N SER A 156 5.73 14.85 3.52
CA SER A 156 7.06 14.85 2.91
C SER A 156 8.02 15.68 3.77
N LYS A 157 9.30 15.75 3.42
CA LYS A 157 10.28 16.58 4.12
C LYS A 157 9.81 18.05 4.25
N ASN A 158 9.12 18.58 3.25
CA ASN A 158 8.84 20.03 3.14
C ASN A 158 7.37 20.39 3.34
N GLN A 159 6.44 19.43 3.47
CA GLN A 159 5.02 19.76 3.55
C GLN A 159 4.20 18.70 4.26
N ILE A 160 3.17 19.15 4.94
CA ILE A 160 2.09 18.34 5.53
C ILE A 160 0.81 18.71 4.79
N ILE A 161 0.09 17.73 4.28
CA ILE A 161 -1.18 17.94 3.56
C ILE A 161 -2.21 16.97 4.08
N THR A 162 -3.42 17.46 4.35
CA THR A 162 -4.57 16.64 4.66
C THR A 162 -5.53 16.59 3.47
N PHE A 163 -5.90 15.39 3.03
CA PHE A 163 -6.97 15.20 2.06
C PHE A 163 -8.24 14.85 2.80
N LYS A 164 -9.27 15.71 2.68
CA LYS A 164 -10.56 15.55 3.35
C LYS A 164 -11.60 15.08 2.35
N ASN A 165 -12.31 13.99 2.66
CA ASN A 165 -13.39 13.47 1.84
C ASN A 165 -14.57 13.05 2.73
N LYS A 166 -15.79 13.15 2.19
CA LYS A 166 -16.98 12.62 2.90
C LYS A 166 -16.86 11.09 2.98
N LYS A 167 -17.06 10.54 4.16
CA LYS A 167 -17.06 9.09 4.35
C LYS A 167 -18.30 8.49 3.68
N ILE A 168 -18.10 7.56 2.77
CA ILE A 168 -19.18 6.83 2.13
C ILE A 168 -19.57 5.67 3.06
N ASN A 169 -20.84 5.65 3.51
CA ASN A 169 -21.34 4.56 4.34
C ASN A 169 -21.65 3.35 3.47
N THR A 170 -20.69 2.46 3.34
CA THR A 170 -20.79 1.25 2.51
C THR A 170 -19.92 0.12 3.05
N LYS A 171 -20.31 -1.12 2.74
CA LYS A 171 -19.49 -2.32 2.95
C LYS A 171 -18.54 -2.60 1.77
N ASN A 172 -18.67 -1.90 0.64
CA ASN A 172 -17.92 -2.08 -0.59
C ASN A 172 -16.51 -1.48 -0.47
N THR A 173 -15.69 -2.02 0.42
CA THR A 173 -14.37 -1.48 0.72
C THR A 173 -13.24 -2.49 0.53
N HIS A 174 -13.54 -3.67 -0.07
CA HIS A 174 -12.50 -4.65 -0.40
C HIS A 174 -11.66 -4.13 -1.59
N GLY A 175 -10.35 -4.20 -1.46
CA GLY A 175 -9.40 -3.76 -2.50
C GLY A 175 -9.11 -2.26 -2.52
N THR A 176 -9.76 -1.41 -1.72
CA THR A 176 -9.58 0.05 -1.73
C THR A 176 -8.12 0.48 -1.54
N GLY A 177 -7.38 -0.15 -0.61
CA GLY A 177 -5.96 0.17 -0.38
C GLY A 177 -5.08 -0.18 -1.58
N CYS A 178 -5.28 -1.40 -2.12
CA CYS A 178 -4.53 -1.85 -3.30
C CYS A 178 -4.84 -0.98 -4.52
N THR A 179 -6.11 -0.62 -4.73
CA THR A 179 -6.53 0.27 -5.83
C THR A 179 -5.93 1.66 -5.65
N LEU A 180 -5.97 2.23 -4.44
CA LEU A 180 -5.37 3.53 -4.15
C LEU A 180 -3.88 3.55 -4.50
N SER A 181 -3.11 2.60 -3.99
CA SER A 181 -1.67 2.54 -4.22
C SER A 181 -1.31 2.28 -5.69
N SER A 182 -2.12 1.51 -6.42
CA SER A 182 -1.97 1.28 -7.87
C SER A 182 -2.29 2.55 -8.67
N ALA A 183 -3.38 3.24 -8.36
CA ALA A 183 -3.73 4.50 -8.99
C ALA A 183 -2.67 5.59 -8.75
N ILE A 184 -2.11 5.68 -7.51
CA ILE A 184 -1.00 6.58 -7.22
C ILE A 184 0.21 6.25 -8.12
N ALA A 185 0.57 4.97 -8.24
CA ALA A 185 1.68 4.56 -9.08
C ALA A 185 1.44 4.93 -10.55
N THR A 186 0.23 4.73 -11.07
CA THR A 186 -0.18 5.09 -12.44
C THR A 186 -0.09 6.59 -12.67
N TYR A 187 -0.69 7.43 -11.82
CA TYR A 187 -0.61 8.88 -12.00
C TYR A 187 0.82 9.41 -11.86
N TYR A 188 1.62 8.81 -10.97
CA TYR A 188 3.02 9.17 -10.79
C TYR A 188 3.89 8.74 -11.99
N SER A 189 3.61 7.60 -12.63
CA SER A 189 4.27 7.17 -13.86
C SER A 189 3.97 8.14 -15.01
N CYS A 190 2.75 8.66 -15.10
CA CYS A 190 2.33 9.67 -16.08
C CYS A 190 2.85 11.11 -15.80
N GLY A 191 3.89 11.26 -14.97
CA GLY A 191 4.58 12.55 -14.75
C GLY A 191 3.90 13.49 -13.75
N LYS A 192 2.82 13.08 -13.07
CA LYS A 192 2.23 13.90 -12.01
C LYS A 192 3.15 13.92 -10.77
N THR A 193 3.12 15.00 -9.98
CA THR A 193 3.78 15.02 -8.68
C THR A 193 3.14 14.01 -7.73
N LEU A 194 3.88 13.50 -6.72
CA LEU A 194 3.32 12.56 -5.74
C LEU A 194 2.08 13.12 -5.02
N LYS A 195 2.10 14.40 -4.62
CA LYS A 195 0.94 15.08 -4.05
C LYS A 195 -0.28 14.98 -4.98
N LYS A 196 -0.11 15.35 -6.25
CA LYS A 196 -1.20 15.32 -7.25
C LYS A 196 -1.67 13.90 -7.53
N SER A 197 -0.74 12.94 -7.58
CA SER A 197 -1.06 11.52 -7.74
C SER A 197 -1.89 10.98 -6.58
N CYS A 198 -1.57 11.35 -5.34
CA CYS A 198 -2.38 10.99 -4.16
C CYS A 198 -3.78 11.61 -4.25
N GLU A 199 -3.89 12.91 -4.54
CA GLU A 199 -5.18 13.60 -4.68
C GLU A 199 -6.08 12.92 -5.73
N MET A 200 -5.53 12.66 -6.92
CA MET A 200 -6.28 12.03 -8.01
C MET A 200 -6.68 10.59 -7.68
N ALA A 201 -5.79 9.82 -7.07
CA ALA A 201 -6.06 8.44 -6.68
C ALA A 201 -7.13 8.35 -5.57
N ILE A 202 -7.13 9.25 -4.60
CA ILE A 202 -8.16 9.34 -3.57
C ILE A 202 -9.53 9.63 -4.19
N LYS A 203 -9.62 10.57 -5.12
CA LYS A 203 -10.87 10.88 -5.87
C LYS A 203 -11.34 9.67 -6.67
N TYR A 204 -10.45 8.99 -7.37
CA TYR A 204 -10.75 7.79 -8.13
C TYR A 204 -11.32 6.67 -7.25
N VAL A 205 -10.67 6.37 -6.11
CA VAL A 205 -11.15 5.34 -5.18
C VAL A 205 -12.50 5.71 -4.56
N ASN A 206 -12.72 6.98 -4.19
CA ASN A 206 -14.00 7.43 -3.66
C ASN A 206 -15.13 7.25 -4.69
N HIS A 207 -14.88 7.57 -5.95
CA HIS A 207 -15.84 7.32 -7.03
C HIS A 207 -16.16 5.82 -7.17
N SER A 208 -15.12 4.98 -7.22
CA SER A 208 -15.25 3.52 -7.35
C SER A 208 -15.99 2.88 -6.15
N ILE A 209 -15.83 3.41 -4.93
CA ILE A 209 -16.59 2.98 -3.76
C ILE A 209 -18.09 3.27 -3.95
N GLY A 210 -18.43 4.45 -4.46
CA GLY A 210 -19.82 4.84 -4.72
C GLY A 210 -20.49 4.02 -5.82
N ALA A 211 -19.74 3.58 -6.82
CA ALA A 211 -20.20 2.75 -7.93
C ALA A 211 -20.20 1.24 -7.63
N GLY A 212 -19.79 0.83 -6.42
CA GLY A 212 -19.59 -0.57 -6.03
C GLY A 212 -20.81 -1.46 -6.22
N LEU A 213 -20.61 -2.62 -6.84
CA LEU A 213 -21.63 -3.64 -7.09
C LEU A 213 -21.88 -4.48 -5.84
N LYS A 214 -23.11 -4.99 -5.66
CA LYS A 214 -23.50 -5.81 -4.50
C LYS A 214 -23.22 -7.30 -4.75
N TYR A 215 -21.94 -7.68 -4.84
CA TYR A 215 -21.50 -9.08 -4.95
C TYR A 215 -20.75 -9.53 -3.71
N GLY A 216 -20.91 -10.79 -3.33
CA GLY A 216 -20.26 -11.43 -2.19
C GLY A 216 -20.99 -11.26 -0.86
N GLN A 217 -20.53 -12.00 0.16
CA GLN A 217 -21.24 -12.13 1.44
C GLN A 217 -20.93 -11.03 2.46
N ARG A 218 -19.73 -10.43 2.44
CA ARG A 218 -19.32 -9.43 3.45
C ARG A 218 -18.68 -8.18 2.86
N TYR A 219 -17.56 -8.31 2.14
CA TYR A 219 -16.79 -7.17 1.64
C TYR A 219 -16.89 -7.15 0.13
N VAL A 220 -17.79 -6.35 -0.39
CA VAL A 220 -18.03 -6.29 -1.82
C VAL A 220 -16.89 -5.57 -2.53
N LEU A 221 -16.56 -6.00 -3.73
CA LEU A 221 -15.53 -5.42 -4.57
C LEU A 221 -15.90 -3.98 -4.98
N LEU A 222 -14.87 -3.17 -5.26
CA LEU A 222 -15.06 -1.85 -5.85
C LEU A 222 -15.73 -1.97 -7.23
N GLY A 223 -16.66 -1.06 -7.53
CA GLY A 223 -17.08 -0.80 -8.90
C GLY A 223 -15.98 -0.02 -9.63
N ILE A 224 -15.49 -0.55 -10.72
CA ILE A 224 -14.47 0.09 -11.55
C ILE A 224 -15.08 0.45 -12.89
#